data_1b9ba9a50fd1a36164694266dfe31973
#
_entry.id   1b9ba9a50fd1a36164694266dfe31973
#
_cell.length_a   1.000
_cell.length_b   1.000
_cell.length_c   1.000
_cell.angle_alpha   90.00
_cell.angle_beta   90.00
_cell.angle_gamma   90.00
#
_symmetry.space_group_name_H-M   'P 1'
#
loop_
_entity.id
_entity.type
_entity.pdbx_description
1 polymer ?
#
loop_
_entity_poly.entity_id
_entity_poly.type
_entity_poly.pdbx_seq_one_letter_code
_entity_poly.pdbx_strand_id
1 'polypeptide(L)'
;MPAKRPSGAVFFPLRAFPFKKSLLSRAASDSMERIMEVYIDGQFYKKEDAKISVFDHGLLYGDGLFEGIRVYDNCIFKLDAHIERIEYSAKAIALELPWSREELVQAHVEACRRNGVANGYIRTVITRGVGDLGLSPRNCAKPSIIIIADTIKLYPPEVYTNGIKLITVPTRRMGVAALPPMVKSLNYLNNILAKIEALHCGYDECLLLNDQGNVAECSGDNIFIIHKGKLITPAPASGLLIGITRAAAMECARELGIPVVETDMTRYDIWNADEAFITGSAAEVVPVVELDGRKIGSGKCGPLTEKILELFRKKVRLDGTMIA
;
A
#
# COMPACT_ATOMS: atom_id res chain seq x y z
N MET A 1 -5.25 -52.89 35.87
CA MET A 1 -5.95 -51.62 36.08
C MET A 1 -5.69 -50.72 34.91
N PRO A 2 -6.66 -50.34 34.08
CA PRO A 2 -6.40 -49.45 32.94
C PRO A 2 -6.49 -48.01 33.37
N ALA A 3 -5.51 -47.17 32.88
CA ALA A 3 -5.41 -45.75 33.14
C ALA A 3 -6.53 -44.95 32.47
N LYS A 4 -7.19 -44.09 33.21
CA LYS A 4 -8.21 -43.16 32.73
C LYS A 4 -7.57 -42.06 31.89
N ARG A 5 -8.10 -41.84 30.68
CA ARG A 5 -7.80 -40.66 29.85
C ARG A 5 -8.55 -39.43 30.43
N PRO A 6 -7.94 -38.23 30.40
CA PRO A 6 -8.68 -37.02 30.78
C PRO A 6 -9.57 -36.58 29.60
N SER A 7 -10.87 -36.48 29.88
CA SER A 7 -11.88 -35.85 29.03
C SER A 7 -11.89 -34.34 29.29
N GLY A 8 -11.84 -33.53 28.25
CA GLY A 8 -12.06 -32.10 28.36
C GLY A 8 -11.41 -31.26 27.26
N ALA A 9 -11.75 -31.55 26.00
CA ALA A 9 -11.53 -30.57 24.94
C ALA A 9 -12.67 -29.57 24.98
N VAL A 10 -12.41 -28.34 25.48
CA VAL A 10 -13.37 -27.24 25.39
C VAL A 10 -13.32 -26.70 23.96
N PHE A 11 -14.32 -27.09 23.17
CA PHE A 11 -14.56 -26.45 21.87
C PHE A 11 -15.20 -25.08 22.12
N PHE A 12 -14.52 -24.01 21.81
CA PHE A 12 -15.12 -22.70 21.66
C PHE A 12 -15.79 -22.63 20.28
N PRO A 13 -17.11 -22.39 20.22
CA PRO A 13 -17.78 -22.22 18.94
C PRO A 13 -17.33 -20.90 18.31
N LEU A 14 -16.81 -20.95 17.08
CA LEU A 14 -16.60 -19.81 16.23
C LEU A 14 -17.96 -19.09 16.03
N ARG A 15 -18.16 -17.98 16.69
CA ARG A 15 -19.32 -17.11 16.46
C ARG A 15 -19.16 -16.50 15.05
N ALA A 16 -20.03 -16.90 14.12
CA ALA A 16 -20.22 -16.21 12.87
C ALA A 16 -20.67 -14.77 13.16
N PHE A 17 -19.92 -13.79 12.64
CA PHE A 17 -20.33 -12.38 12.72
C PHE A 17 -21.54 -12.18 11.82
N PRO A 18 -22.62 -11.55 12.31
CA PRO A 18 -23.74 -11.18 11.47
C PRO A 18 -23.35 -10.00 10.60
N PHE A 19 -23.23 -10.23 9.29
CA PHE A 19 -23.22 -9.14 8.30
C PHE A 19 -24.56 -8.40 8.39
N LYS A 20 -24.58 -7.23 9.01
CA LYS A 20 -25.71 -6.30 8.89
C LYS A 20 -25.74 -5.80 7.45
N LYS A 21 -26.64 -6.33 6.62
CA LYS A 21 -27.06 -5.67 5.38
C LYS A 21 -27.74 -4.35 5.75
N SER A 22 -27.04 -3.22 5.57
CA SER A 22 -27.69 -1.91 5.63
C SER A 22 -28.61 -1.80 4.43
N LEU A 23 -29.90 -1.57 4.69
CA LEU A 23 -30.87 -1.15 3.71
C LEU A 23 -30.48 0.25 3.21
N LEU A 24 -29.75 0.31 2.10
CA LEU A 24 -29.59 1.56 1.35
C LEU A 24 -30.86 1.77 0.53
N SER A 25 -31.63 2.80 0.88
CA SER A 25 -32.72 3.32 0.10
C SER A 25 -32.16 3.74 -1.27
N ARG A 26 -32.73 3.16 -2.34
CA ARG A 26 -32.54 3.62 -3.72
C ARG A 26 -33.13 5.03 -3.86
N ALA A 27 -32.30 6.04 -3.79
CA ALA A 27 -32.57 7.31 -4.46
C ALA A 27 -32.18 7.13 -5.91
N ALA A 28 -33.16 7.00 -6.78
CA ALA A 28 -32.95 7.02 -8.22
C ALA A 28 -32.57 8.45 -8.62
N SER A 29 -31.27 8.69 -8.81
CA SER A 29 -30.79 9.77 -9.66
C SER A 29 -30.36 9.13 -10.98
N ASP A 30 -30.91 9.57 -12.07
CA ASP A 30 -30.53 9.27 -13.44
C ASP A 30 -29.11 9.84 -13.71
N SER A 31 -28.09 9.21 -13.14
CA SER A 31 -26.71 9.36 -13.58
C SER A 31 -26.47 8.22 -14.57
N MET A 32 -26.19 8.54 -15.83
CA MET A 32 -25.64 7.58 -16.79
C MET A 32 -24.60 6.74 -16.04
N GLU A 33 -24.87 5.45 -15.92
CA GLU A 33 -23.98 4.52 -15.24
C GLU A 33 -22.61 4.58 -15.94
N ARG A 34 -21.61 5.12 -15.29
CA ARG A 34 -20.27 5.30 -15.85
C ARG A 34 -19.71 3.91 -16.18
N ILE A 35 -19.56 3.62 -17.47
CA ILE A 35 -18.97 2.36 -17.93
C ILE A 35 -17.47 2.42 -17.57
N MET A 36 -17.06 1.60 -16.62
CA MET A 36 -15.66 1.47 -16.23
C MET A 36 -14.92 0.56 -17.20
N GLU A 37 -13.81 1.02 -17.74
CA GLU A 37 -12.94 0.26 -18.62
C GLU A 37 -11.62 -0.09 -17.94
N VAL A 38 -11.17 -1.31 -18.15
CA VAL A 38 -9.89 -1.86 -17.67
C VAL A 38 -8.96 -2.06 -18.87
N TYR A 39 -7.76 -1.52 -18.79
CA TYR A 39 -6.72 -1.78 -19.79
C TYR A 39 -6.05 -3.12 -19.51
N ILE A 40 -5.97 -3.99 -20.53
CA ILE A 40 -5.22 -5.25 -20.49
C ILE A 40 -4.47 -5.42 -21.83
N ASP A 41 -3.15 -5.48 -21.78
CA ASP A 41 -2.28 -5.83 -22.91
C ASP A 41 -2.54 -5.04 -24.20
N GLY A 42 -2.76 -3.72 -24.10
CA GLY A 42 -2.99 -2.84 -25.25
C GLY A 42 -4.46 -2.62 -25.61
N GLN A 43 -5.41 -3.26 -24.91
CA GLN A 43 -6.85 -3.14 -25.21
C GLN A 43 -7.61 -2.71 -23.95
N PHE A 44 -8.76 -2.07 -24.17
CA PHE A 44 -9.69 -1.69 -23.10
C PHE A 44 -10.92 -2.59 -23.12
N TYR A 45 -11.26 -3.12 -21.96
CA TYR A 45 -12.40 -4.00 -21.75
C TYR A 45 -13.34 -3.39 -20.72
N LYS A 46 -14.65 -3.58 -20.89
CA LYS A 46 -15.58 -3.26 -19.81
C LYS A 46 -15.22 -4.08 -18.57
N LYS A 47 -15.48 -3.54 -17.39
CA LYS A 47 -15.16 -4.17 -16.10
C LYS A 47 -15.60 -5.63 -16.00
N GLU A 48 -16.80 -5.94 -16.47
CA GLU A 48 -17.39 -7.29 -16.47
C GLU A 48 -16.72 -8.27 -17.44
N ASP A 49 -16.07 -7.74 -18.49
CA ASP A 49 -15.38 -8.51 -19.53
C ASP A 49 -13.86 -8.59 -19.32
N ALA A 50 -13.32 -7.80 -18.39
CA ALA A 50 -11.91 -7.80 -18.06
C ALA A 50 -11.52 -9.09 -17.30
N LYS A 51 -10.86 -10.01 -18.00
CA LYS A 51 -10.53 -11.36 -17.51
C LYS A 51 -9.08 -11.69 -17.82
N ILE A 52 -8.46 -12.50 -16.95
CA ILE A 52 -7.15 -13.10 -17.18
C ILE A 52 -7.28 -14.62 -17.18
N SER A 53 -6.31 -15.30 -17.77
CA SER A 53 -6.24 -16.77 -17.76
C SER A 53 -6.06 -17.31 -16.34
N VAL A 54 -6.69 -18.43 -16.03
CA VAL A 54 -6.44 -19.19 -14.79
C VAL A 54 -5.04 -19.82 -14.76
N PHE A 55 -4.33 -19.86 -15.90
CA PHE A 55 -2.94 -20.29 -16.02
C PHE A 55 -1.94 -19.12 -15.96
N ASP A 56 -2.38 -17.93 -15.60
CA ASP A 56 -1.48 -16.80 -15.38
C ASP A 56 -0.65 -17.03 -14.11
N HIS A 57 0.68 -16.93 -14.21
CA HIS A 57 1.59 -17.18 -13.09
C HIS A 57 1.48 -16.13 -11.98
N GLY A 58 1.00 -14.93 -12.28
CA GLY A 58 0.61 -13.95 -11.26
C GLY A 58 -0.52 -14.46 -10.38
N LEU A 59 -1.51 -15.17 -10.95
CA LEU A 59 -2.60 -15.78 -10.21
C LEU A 59 -2.13 -17.05 -9.48
N LEU A 60 -1.39 -17.93 -10.17
CA LEU A 60 -1.00 -19.24 -9.63
C LEU A 60 0.06 -19.14 -8.52
N TYR A 61 1.04 -18.23 -8.68
CA TYR A 61 2.25 -18.20 -7.86
C TYR A 61 2.59 -16.83 -7.28
N GLY A 62 1.83 -15.79 -7.62
CA GLY A 62 2.20 -14.41 -7.25
C GLY A 62 3.44 -13.92 -8.03
N ASP A 63 3.78 -14.54 -9.19
CA ASP A 63 4.91 -14.14 -10.01
C ASP A 63 4.54 -12.91 -10.84
N GLY A 64 4.84 -11.77 -10.27
CA GLY A 64 4.52 -10.47 -10.82
C GLY A 64 4.69 -9.36 -9.79
N LEU A 65 4.31 -8.17 -10.19
CA LEU A 65 4.44 -6.94 -9.40
C LEU A 65 3.23 -6.04 -9.60
N PHE A 66 3.09 -5.05 -8.71
CA PHE A 66 2.00 -4.11 -8.82
C PHE A 66 2.39 -2.70 -8.36
N GLU A 67 1.62 -1.73 -8.79
CA GLU A 67 1.70 -0.36 -8.32
C GLU A 67 0.34 0.18 -7.88
N GLY A 68 0.40 1.17 -7.02
CA GLY A 68 -0.75 1.95 -6.61
C GLY A 68 -0.40 3.43 -6.69
N ILE A 69 -1.08 4.16 -7.57
CA ILE A 69 -0.72 5.52 -7.95
C ILE A 69 -1.93 6.43 -7.76
N ARG A 70 -1.73 7.58 -7.14
CA ARG A 70 -2.80 8.55 -6.93
C ARG A 70 -2.88 9.53 -8.09
N VAL A 71 -4.12 9.95 -8.36
CA VAL A 71 -4.44 11.05 -9.26
C VAL A 71 -5.06 12.17 -8.44
N TYR A 72 -4.54 13.38 -8.58
CA TYR A 72 -4.99 14.59 -7.90
C TYR A 72 -5.24 15.69 -8.94
N ASP A 73 -6.48 16.13 -9.11
CA ASP A 73 -6.86 17.21 -10.03
C ASP A 73 -6.24 17.04 -11.44
N ASN A 74 -6.42 15.88 -12.05
CA ASN A 74 -5.84 15.45 -13.33
C ASN A 74 -4.30 15.29 -13.35
N CYS A 75 -3.61 15.35 -12.22
CA CYS A 75 -2.19 15.07 -12.10
C CYS A 75 -1.98 13.64 -11.56
N ILE A 76 -1.37 12.75 -12.34
CA ILE A 76 -0.92 11.43 -11.88
C ILE A 76 0.38 11.65 -11.11
N PHE A 77 0.30 11.65 -9.79
CA PHE A 77 1.40 12.01 -8.90
C PHE A 77 2.59 11.08 -9.04
N LYS A 78 3.78 11.65 -9.32
CA LYS A 78 5.07 10.92 -9.40
C LYS A 78 5.01 9.69 -10.31
N LEU A 79 4.28 9.74 -11.44
CA LEU A 79 4.13 8.59 -12.34
C LEU A 79 5.49 8.03 -12.78
N ASP A 80 6.46 8.88 -13.13
CA ASP A 80 7.79 8.45 -13.55
C ASP A 80 8.52 7.64 -12.47
N ALA A 81 8.41 8.05 -11.19
CA ALA A 81 9.01 7.32 -10.07
C ALA A 81 8.31 5.96 -9.82
N HIS A 82 7.01 5.88 -10.06
CA HIS A 82 6.28 4.61 -10.01
C HIS A 82 6.70 3.66 -11.14
N ILE A 83 6.87 4.17 -12.37
CA ILE A 83 7.35 3.38 -13.51
C ILE A 83 8.80 2.92 -13.26
N GLU A 84 9.67 3.79 -12.76
CA GLU A 84 11.03 3.40 -12.38
C GLU A 84 11.05 2.27 -11.35
N ARG A 85 10.15 2.32 -10.35
CA ARG A 85 10.03 1.22 -9.38
C ARG A 85 9.46 -0.06 -9.99
N ILE A 86 8.58 0.02 -10.98
CA ILE A 86 8.17 -1.13 -11.81
C ILE A 86 9.40 -1.76 -12.47
N GLU A 87 10.25 -0.96 -13.13
CA GLU A 87 11.47 -1.42 -13.80
C GLU A 87 12.44 -2.10 -12.82
N TYR A 88 12.68 -1.50 -11.65
CA TYR A 88 13.54 -2.10 -10.62
C TYR A 88 12.97 -3.39 -10.04
N SER A 89 11.66 -3.43 -9.80
CA SER A 89 10.99 -4.63 -9.29
C SER A 89 11.00 -5.74 -10.35
N ALA A 90 10.74 -5.43 -11.62
CA ALA A 90 10.79 -6.36 -12.72
C ALA A 90 12.20 -6.95 -12.89
N LYS A 91 13.23 -6.10 -12.86
CA LYS A 91 14.63 -6.54 -12.93
C LYS A 91 14.99 -7.49 -11.78
N ALA A 92 14.50 -7.21 -10.55
CA ALA A 92 14.79 -8.03 -9.38
C ALA A 92 14.21 -9.45 -9.47
N ILE A 93 13.07 -9.63 -10.16
CA ILE A 93 12.45 -10.95 -10.38
C ILE A 93 12.75 -11.51 -11.79
N ALA A 94 13.73 -10.94 -12.50
CA ALA A 94 14.07 -11.31 -13.88
C ALA A 94 12.84 -11.37 -14.81
N LEU A 95 11.98 -10.36 -14.71
CA LEU A 95 10.81 -10.17 -15.59
C LEU A 95 11.17 -9.11 -16.65
N GLU A 96 11.27 -9.52 -17.90
CA GLU A 96 11.49 -8.61 -19.03
C GLU A 96 10.18 -7.88 -19.34
N LEU A 97 10.24 -6.54 -19.37
CA LEU A 97 9.10 -5.70 -19.72
C LEU A 97 9.15 -5.43 -21.24
N PRO A 98 8.12 -5.84 -22.00
CA PRO A 98 8.11 -5.59 -23.44
C PRO A 98 7.66 -4.15 -23.82
N TRP A 99 7.28 -3.35 -22.83
CA TRP A 99 6.79 -1.97 -23.02
C TRP A 99 7.88 -0.97 -22.69
N SER A 100 8.02 0.06 -23.53
CA SER A 100 8.84 1.23 -23.22
C SER A 100 8.23 2.05 -22.07
N ARG A 101 9.04 2.92 -21.47
CA ARG A 101 8.57 3.85 -20.42
C ARG A 101 7.47 4.76 -20.95
N GLU A 102 7.59 5.24 -22.19
CA GLU A 102 6.62 6.10 -22.86
C GLU A 102 5.28 5.38 -23.07
N GLU A 103 5.32 4.12 -23.49
CA GLU A 103 4.10 3.30 -23.65
C GLU A 103 3.40 3.07 -22.31
N LEU A 104 4.16 2.81 -21.24
CA LEU A 104 3.62 2.70 -19.90
C LEU A 104 2.97 4.02 -19.45
N VAL A 105 3.63 5.16 -19.61
CA VAL A 105 3.06 6.49 -19.29
C VAL A 105 1.75 6.70 -20.04
N GLN A 106 1.74 6.48 -21.36
CA GLN A 106 0.54 6.69 -22.19
C GLN A 106 -0.62 5.75 -21.79
N ALA A 107 -0.34 4.49 -21.45
CA ALA A 107 -1.35 3.55 -21.00
C ALA A 107 -2.02 4.02 -19.69
N HIS A 108 -1.25 4.58 -18.74
CA HIS A 108 -1.80 5.12 -17.49
C HIS A 108 -2.64 6.38 -17.73
N VAL A 109 -2.15 7.31 -18.56
CA VAL A 109 -2.87 8.53 -18.92
C VAL A 109 -4.20 8.18 -19.61
N GLU A 110 -4.17 7.27 -20.60
CA GLU A 110 -5.35 6.87 -21.35
C GLU A 110 -6.37 6.12 -20.48
N ALA A 111 -5.89 5.27 -19.54
CA ALA A 111 -6.78 4.62 -18.57
C ALA A 111 -7.53 5.63 -17.70
N CYS A 112 -6.86 6.69 -17.26
CA CYS A 112 -7.51 7.78 -16.52
C CYS A 112 -8.48 8.57 -17.39
N ARG A 113 -8.08 8.93 -18.59
CA ARG A 113 -8.91 9.71 -19.53
C ARG A 113 -10.22 8.98 -19.85
N ARG A 114 -10.17 7.72 -20.27
CA ARG A 114 -11.36 6.91 -20.60
C ARG A 114 -12.30 6.76 -19.43
N ASN A 115 -11.73 6.61 -18.24
CA ASN A 115 -12.52 6.49 -17.02
C ASN A 115 -12.87 7.83 -16.37
N GLY A 116 -12.49 9.00 -16.95
CA GLY A 116 -12.77 10.33 -16.40
C GLY A 116 -12.24 10.48 -14.97
N VAL A 117 -11.06 9.91 -14.65
CA VAL A 117 -10.48 9.92 -13.30
C VAL A 117 -9.63 11.18 -13.13
N ALA A 118 -10.24 12.25 -12.66
CA ALA A 118 -9.54 13.48 -12.28
C ALA A 118 -8.98 13.42 -10.86
N ASN A 119 -9.68 12.74 -9.96
CA ASN A 119 -9.25 12.45 -8.59
C ASN A 119 -9.52 10.98 -8.30
N GLY A 120 -8.46 10.19 -8.10
CA GLY A 120 -8.64 8.75 -7.96
C GLY A 120 -7.35 7.98 -7.73
N TYR A 121 -7.37 6.74 -8.18
CA TYR A 121 -6.31 5.78 -7.94
C TYR A 121 -6.14 4.84 -9.12
N ILE A 122 -4.91 4.57 -9.46
CA ILE A 122 -4.53 3.61 -10.48
C ILE A 122 -3.92 2.38 -9.78
N ARG A 123 -4.44 1.21 -10.10
CA ARG A 123 -3.85 -0.07 -9.78
C ARG A 123 -3.23 -0.63 -11.06
N THR A 124 -1.92 -0.69 -11.12
CA THR A 124 -1.20 -1.40 -12.17
C THR A 124 -0.77 -2.75 -11.66
N VAL A 125 -1.00 -3.80 -12.42
CA VAL A 125 -0.53 -5.16 -12.14
C VAL A 125 0.21 -5.65 -13.37
N ILE A 126 1.41 -6.19 -13.16
CA ILE A 126 2.19 -6.86 -14.22
C ILE A 126 2.49 -8.27 -13.74
N THR A 127 2.07 -9.25 -14.52
CA THR A 127 2.33 -10.67 -14.24
C THR A 127 3.39 -11.22 -15.19
N ARG A 128 3.97 -12.37 -14.84
CA ARG A 128 4.80 -13.13 -15.77
C ARG A 128 4.03 -13.57 -17.00
N GLY A 129 2.70 -13.62 -16.93
CA GLY A 129 1.80 -14.07 -17.97
C GLY A 129 1.43 -15.55 -17.88
N VAL A 130 0.82 -16.01 -18.95
CA VAL A 130 0.30 -17.39 -19.05
C VAL A 130 1.45 -18.38 -19.29
N GLY A 131 1.48 -19.45 -18.50
CA GLY A 131 2.43 -20.54 -18.60
C GLY A 131 1.77 -21.91 -18.33
N ASP A 132 2.61 -22.90 -18.05
CA ASP A 132 2.17 -24.19 -17.56
C ASP A 132 2.04 -24.23 -16.01
N LEU A 133 1.84 -25.40 -15.43
CA LEU A 133 1.76 -25.57 -13.97
C LEU A 133 3.14 -25.70 -13.30
N GLY A 134 4.24 -25.61 -14.07
CA GLY A 134 5.59 -25.64 -13.54
C GLY A 134 6.04 -24.26 -13.04
N LEU A 135 7.02 -24.24 -12.12
CA LEU A 135 7.55 -22.99 -11.56
C LEU A 135 8.56 -22.30 -12.49
N SER A 136 8.90 -22.90 -13.65
CA SER A 136 9.89 -22.30 -14.55
C SER A 136 9.32 -21.06 -15.26
N PRO A 137 9.91 -19.86 -15.07
CA PRO A 137 9.45 -18.66 -15.74
C PRO A 137 9.69 -18.72 -17.27
N ARG A 138 10.53 -19.65 -17.75
CA ARG A 138 10.80 -19.85 -19.19
C ARG A 138 9.60 -20.37 -19.96
N ASN A 139 8.59 -20.93 -19.26
CA ASN A 139 7.38 -21.48 -19.87
C ASN A 139 6.27 -20.43 -20.01
N CYS A 140 6.50 -19.18 -19.59
CA CYS A 140 5.60 -18.06 -19.81
C CYS A 140 5.99 -17.30 -21.09
N ALA A 141 5.08 -17.25 -22.06
CA ALA A 141 5.39 -16.72 -23.39
C ALA A 141 5.64 -15.21 -23.39
N LYS A 142 4.87 -14.46 -22.61
CA LYS A 142 5.00 -13.00 -22.48
C LYS A 142 4.34 -12.50 -21.19
N PRO A 143 4.87 -11.41 -20.59
CA PRO A 143 4.20 -10.71 -19.49
C PRO A 143 2.84 -10.16 -19.92
N SER A 144 1.97 -9.96 -18.91
CA SER A 144 0.69 -9.28 -19.07
C SER A 144 0.62 -8.07 -18.17
N ILE A 145 0.07 -6.95 -18.68
CA ILE A 145 -0.16 -5.72 -17.92
C ILE A 145 -1.64 -5.41 -17.82
N ILE A 146 -2.08 -5.08 -16.61
CA ILE A 146 -3.46 -4.68 -16.28
C ILE A 146 -3.39 -3.31 -15.62
N ILE A 147 -4.17 -2.33 -16.11
CA ILE A 147 -4.30 -1.01 -15.47
C ILE A 147 -5.77 -0.74 -15.19
N ILE A 148 -6.06 -0.50 -13.92
CA ILE A 148 -7.40 -0.18 -13.41
C ILE A 148 -7.33 1.25 -12.87
N ALA A 149 -8.02 2.20 -13.49
CA ALA A 149 -8.15 3.57 -13.01
C ALA A 149 -9.57 3.81 -12.50
N ASP A 150 -9.71 4.10 -11.20
CA ASP A 150 -11.03 4.28 -10.57
C ASP A 150 -10.94 5.29 -9.41
N THR A 151 -12.10 5.64 -8.88
CA THR A 151 -12.18 6.39 -7.61
C THR A 151 -11.69 5.54 -6.46
N ILE A 152 -11.14 6.18 -5.42
CA ILE A 152 -10.71 5.49 -4.21
C ILE A 152 -11.47 6.01 -3.00
N LYS A 153 -11.86 5.09 -2.12
CA LYS A 153 -12.37 5.46 -0.79
C LYS A 153 -11.17 5.76 0.11
N LEU A 154 -11.00 7.01 0.44
CA LEU A 154 -9.96 7.51 1.33
C LEU A 154 -10.36 7.38 2.80
N TYR A 155 -9.40 7.64 3.69
CA TYR A 155 -9.72 7.89 5.08
C TYR A 155 -10.67 9.09 5.21
N PRO A 156 -11.64 9.04 6.14
CA PRO A 156 -12.47 10.21 6.43
C PRO A 156 -11.60 11.41 6.86
N PRO A 157 -12.03 12.66 6.59
CA PRO A 157 -11.25 13.86 6.93
C PRO A 157 -10.81 13.91 8.40
N GLU A 158 -11.63 13.38 9.30
CA GLU A 158 -11.37 13.32 10.74
C GLU A 158 -10.12 12.52 11.10
N VAL A 159 -9.73 11.56 10.27
CA VAL A 159 -8.53 10.74 10.48
C VAL A 159 -7.26 11.58 10.35
N TYR A 160 -7.24 12.57 9.46
CA TYR A 160 -6.09 13.46 9.28
C TYR A 160 -5.93 14.45 10.43
N THR A 161 -6.97 14.67 11.23
CA THR A 161 -6.93 15.53 12.42
C THR A 161 -6.77 14.71 13.70
N ASN A 162 -7.54 13.64 13.84
CA ASN A 162 -7.56 12.82 15.07
C ASN A 162 -6.45 11.77 15.09
N GLY A 163 -5.91 11.41 13.92
CA GLY A 163 -4.93 10.35 13.77
C GLY A 163 -5.50 8.94 13.90
N ILE A 164 -4.64 7.96 13.71
CA ILE A 164 -4.95 6.54 13.86
C ILE A 164 -4.14 5.93 15.00
N LYS A 165 -4.57 4.75 15.43
CA LYS A 165 -3.88 3.94 16.43
C LYS A 165 -3.28 2.71 15.77
N LEU A 166 -2.06 2.38 16.14
CA LEU A 166 -1.35 1.20 15.68
C LEU A 166 -1.18 0.15 16.78
N ILE A 167 -1.07 -1.10 16.35
CA ILE A 167 -0.67 -2.21 17.20
C ILE A 167 0.52 -2.95 16.58
N THR A 168 1.51 -3.30 17.39
CA THR A 168 2.55 -4.21 16.97
C THR A 168 2.02 -5.63 16.89
N VAL A 169 2.22 -6.29 15.76
CA VAL A 169 1.71 -7.65 15.53
C VAL A 169 2.82 -8.71 15.63
N PRO A 170 2.47 -9.98 15.97
CA PRO A 170 3.43 -11.09 15.99
C PRO A 170 4.06 -11.39 14.65
N THR A 171 3.29 -11.28 13.55
CA THR A 171 3.81 -11.49 12.19
C THR A 171 4.99 -10.56 11.93
N ARG A 172 6.14 -11.15 11.54
CA ARG A 172 7.33 -10.39 11.17
C ARG A 172 7.26 -9.96 9.72
N ARG A 173 7.86 -8.79 9.42
CA ARG A 173 8.07 -8.38 8.04
C ARG A 173 8.98 -9.38 7.35
N MET A 174 8.62 -9.79 6.16
CA MET A 174 9.40 -10.75 5.38
C MET A 174 10.86 -10.28 5.23
N GLY A 175 11.79 -11.16 5.56
CA GLY A 175 13.21 -10.85 5.56
C GLY A 175 13.74 -10.57 4.15
N VAL A 176 14.68 -9.63 4.05
CA VAL A 176 15.28 -9.21 2.77
C VAL A 176 15.98 -10.35 2.01
N ALA A 177 16.44 -11.37 2.72
CA ALA A 177 17.07 -12.54 2.13
C ALA A 177 16.07 -13.56 1.54
N ALA A 178 14.81 -13.51 1.98
CA ALA A 178 13.76 -14.42 1.46
C ALA A 178 13.08 -13.82 0.22
N LEU A 179 12.49 -12.67 0.37
CA LEU A 179 11.92 -11.86 -0.73
C LEU A 179 12.06 -10.38 -0.34
N PRO A 180 12.96 -9.63 -0.99
CA PRO A 180 13.22 -8.25 -0.60
C PRO A 180 11.95 -7.39 -0.62
N PRO A 181 11.56 -6.75 0.51
CA PRO A 181 10.35 -5.91 0.55
C PRO A 181 10.38 -4.71 -0.40
N MET A 182 11.55 -4.34 -0.89
CA MET A 182 11.76 -3.31 -1.91
C MET A 182 11.13 -3.70 -3.26
N VAL A 183 11.02 -5.01 -3.54
CA VAL A 183 10.29 -5.53 -4.69
C VAL A 183 8.81 -5.48 -4.39
N LYS A 184 8.07 -4.63 -5.11
CA LYS A 184 6.63 -4.51 -4.94
C LYS A 184 5.90 -5.65 -5.68
N SER A 185 6.16 -6.89 -5.23
CA SER A 185 5.65 -8.11 -5.84
C SER A 185 4.17 -8.37 -5.49
N LEU A 186 3.53 -9.30 -6.18
CA LEU A 186 2.17 -9.77 -5.89
C LEU A 186 2.09 -10.62 -4.60
N ASN A 187 3.22 -10.89 -3.93
CA ASN A 187 3.28 -11.70 -2.71
C ASN A 187 2.99 -10.86 -1.45
N TYR A 188 1.74 -10.43 -1.30
CA TYR A 188 1.32 -9.57 -0.19
C TYR A 188 0.67 -10.30 0.99
N LEU A 189 0.73 -11.63 1.00
CA LEU A 189 0.10 -12.44 2.05
C LEU A 189 0.69 -12.13 3.44
N ASN A 190 2.01 -11.86 3.55
CA ASN A 190 2.66 -11.43 4.79
C ASN A 190 2.00 -10.15 5.37
N ASN A 191 1.76 -9.16 4.51
CA ASN A 191 1.10 -7.90 4.88
C ASN A 191 -0.38 -8.11 5.24
N ILE A 192 -1.07 -9.00 4.53
CA ILE A 192 -2.49 -9.35 4.80
C ILE A 192 -2.62 -10.06 6.15
N LEU A 193 -1.74 -11.00 6.49
CA LEU A 193 -1.75 -11.68 7.79
C LEU A 193 -1.55 -10.69 8.93
N ALA A 194 -0.57 -9.79 8.83
CA ALA A 194 -0.36 -8.71 9.79
C ALA A 194 -1.60 -7.81 9.94
N LYS A 195 -2.25 -7.47 8.83
CA LYS A 195 -3.49 -6.69 8.83
C LYS A 195 -4.64 -7.42 9.54
N ILE A 196 -4.79 -8.74 9.32
CA ILE A 196 -5.78 -9.58 9.98
C ILE A 196 -5.56 -9.56 11.50
N GLU A 197 -4.31 -9.68 11.97
CA GLU A 197 -3.96 -9.63 13.39
C GLU A 197 -4.37 -8.29 14.01
N ALA A 198 -4.09 -7.17 13.34
CA ALA A 198 -4.50 -5.85 13.81
C ALA A 198 -6.04 -5.73 13.91
N LEU A 199 -6.75 -6.15 12.87
CA LEU A 199 -8.23 -6.11 12.84
C LEU A 199 -8.84 -6.97 13.95
N HIS A 200 -8.28 -8.14 14.25
CA HIS A 200 -8.72 -8.97 15.37
C HIS A 200 -8.54 -8.30 16.73
N CYS A 201 -7.54 -7.42 16.85
CA CYS A 201 -7.30 -6.61 18.05
C CYS A 201 -8.11 -5.29 18.07
N GLY A 202 -8.93 -5.01 17.06
CA GLY A 202 -9.73 -3.80 16.95
C GLY A 202 -8.97 -2.56 16.47
N TYR A 203 -7.81 -2.76 15.82
CA TYR A 203 -7.01 -1.69 15.23
C TYR A 203 -7.13 -1.70 13.70
N ASP A 204 -7.13 -0.52 13.09
CA ASP A 204 -7.22 -0.39 11.64
C ASP A 204 -5.87 -0.60 10.93
N GLU A 205 -4.74 -0.50 11.65
CA GLU A 205 -3.42 -0.66 11.06
C GLU A 205 -2.44 -1.27 12.07
N CYS A 206 -1.36 -1.89 11.55
CA CYS A 206 -0.35 -2.58 12.35
C CYS A 206 1.05 -1.99 12.15
N LEU A 207 1.92 -2.28 13.12
CA LEU A 207 3.35 -2.07 13.02
C LEU A 207 4.04 -3.43 12.87
N LEU A 208 4.80 -3.60 11.78
CA LEU A 208 5.63 -4.77 11.51
C LEU A 208 7.07 -4.54 11.98
N LEU A 209 7.60 -5.51 12.70
CA LEU A 209 9.00 -5.57 13.04
C LEU A 209 9.72 -6.59 12.14
N ASN A 210 11.00 -6.37 11.88
CA ASN A 210 11.86 -7.37 11.23
C ASN A 210 12.33 -8.45 12.21
N ASP A 211 13.12 -9.40 11.75
CA ASP A 211 13.62 -10.53 12.57
C ASP A 211 14.57 -10.08 13.68
N GLN A 212 15.22 -8.91 13.56
CA GLN A 212 16.07 -8.30 14.59
C GLN A 212 15.25 -7.54 15.64
N GLY A 213 13.94 -7.38 15.45
CA GLY A 213 13.07 -6.62 16.34
C GLY A 213 13.04 -5.12 16.05
N ASN A 214 13.70 -4.67 14.98
CA ASN A 214 13.61 -3.30 14.51
C ASN A 214 12.30 -3.06 13.76
N VAL A 215 11.82 -1.83 13.83
CA VAL A 215 10.65 -1.38 13.07
C VAL A 215 10.96 -1.43 11.58
N ALA A 216 10.08 -2.06 10.81
CA ALA A 216 10.16 -2.06 9.35
C ALA A 216 9.17 -1.05 8.74
N GLU A 217 7.91 -1.39 8.73
CA GLU A 217 6.84 -0.59 8.14
C GLU A 217 5.46 -1.04 8.69
N CYS A 218 4.38 -0.47 8.20
CA CYS A 218 3.01 -0.91 8.44
C CYS A 218 2.54 -1.94 7.40
N SER A 219 1.25 -2.34 7.41
CA SER A 219 0.77 -3.34 6.45
C SER A 219 0.80 -2.84 4.99
N GLY A 220 0.61 -1.55 4.76
CA GLY A 220 0.62 -0.93 3.43
C GLY A 220 1.31 0.43 3.38
N ASP A 221 1.91 0.87 4.47
CA ASP A 221 2.42 2.23 4.68
C ASP A 221 3.80 2.22 5.34
N ASN A 222 4.61 3.26 5.08
CA ASN A 222 5.85 3.49 5.81
C ASN A 222 5.57 4.32 7.07
N ILE A 223 6.40 4.17 8.10
CA ILE A 223 6.26 4.89 9.37
C ILE A 223 7.36 5.92 9.57
N PHE A 224 6.98 7.03 10.20
CA PHE A 224 7.85 8.13 10.60
C PHE A 224 7.57 8.54 12.03
N ILE A 225 8.59 9.04 12.70
CA ILE A 225 8.48 9.78 13.95
C ILE A 225 9.15 11.15 13.84
N ILE A 226 8.68 12.08 14.66
CA ILE A 226 9.37 13.32 14.91
C ILE A 226 9.85 13.29 16.37
N HIS A 227 11.14 13.44 16.56
CA HIS A 227 11.73 13.49 17.89
C HIS A 227 12.81 14.57 17.95
N LYS A 228 12.68 15.49 18.91
CA LYS A 228 13.59 16.64 19.11
C LYS A 228 13.81 17.42 17.82
N GLY A 229 12.72 17.68 17.09
CA GLY A 229 12.73 18.48 15.86
C GLY A 229 13.34 17.77 14.63
N LYS A 230 13.63 16.48 14.68
CA LYS A 230 14.12 15.68 13.55
C LYS A 230 13.04 14.72 13.07
N LEU A 231 12.91 14.56 11.76
CA LEU A 231 12.10 13.50 11.14
C LEU A 231 12.95 12.24 11.03
N ILE A 232 12.50 11.15 11.62
CA ILE A 232 13.20 9.87 11.66
C ILE A 232 12.32 8.78 11.07
N THR A 233 12.90 7.89 10.26
CA THR A 233 12.20 6.76 9.63
C THR A 233 13.13 5.56 9.54
N PRO A 234 12.62 4.33 9.54
CA PRO A 234 13.44 3.15 9.35
C PRO A 234 14.27 3.22 8.06
N ALA A 235 15.53 2.80 8.14
CA ALA A 235 16.41 2.67 6.99
C ALA A 235 15.94 1.53 6.06
N PRO A 236 16.21 1.58 4.73
CA PRO A 236 15.86 0.51 3.80
C PRO A 236 16.33 -0.88 4.22
N ALA A 237 17.49 -0.98 4.89
CA ALA A 237 18.03 -2.22 5.42
C ALA A 237 17.15 -2.89 6.49
N SER A 238 16.25 -2.15 7.13
CA SER A 238 15.27 -2.68 8.10
C SER A 238 14.18 -3.54 7.43
N GLY A 239 14.13 -3.61 6.09
CA GLY A 239 13.22 -4.49 5.34
C GLY A 239 11.86 -3.86 5.06
N LEU A 240 11.86 -2.67 4.50
CA LEU A 240 10.66 -1.92 4.10
C LEU A 240 10.58 -1.72 2.59
N LEU A 241 9.40 -1.40 2.08
CA LEU A 241 9.25 -0.86 0.74
C LEU A 241 9.74 0.60 0.73
N ILE A 242 10.59 0.95 -0.25
CA ILE A 242 10.99 2.34 -0.47
C ILE A 242 9.80 3.09 -1.10
N GLY A 243 8.96 3.67 -0.23
CA GLY A 243 7.71 4.31 -0.61
C GLY A 243 7.93 5.61 -1.37
N ILE A 244 7.17 5.85 -2.46
CA ILE A 244 7.21 7.11 -3.21
C ILE A 244 6.61 8.23 -2.36
N THR A 245 5.52 7.97 -1.65
CA THR A 245 4.97 8.91 -0.66
C THR A 245 5.93 9.13 0.51
N ARG A 246 6.68 8.08 0.94
CA ARG A 246 7.76 8.21 1.92
C ARG A 246 8.82 9.22 1.44
N ALA A 247 9.31 9.09 0.21
CA ALA A 247 10.29 9.99 -0.37
C ALA A 247 9.74 11.42 -0.45
N ALA A 248 8.50 11.60 -0.90
CA ALA A 248 7.85 12.91 -0.99
C ALA A 248 7.67 13.57 0.40
N ALA A 249 7.33 12.82 1.45
CA ALA A 249 7.26 13.35 2.82
C ALA A 249 8.64 13.80 3.33
N MET A 250 9.71 13.05 3.01
CA MET A 250 11.08 13.44 3.33
C MET A 250 11.52 14.69 2.57
N GLU A 251 11.14 14.84 1.29
CA GLU A 251 11.36 16.05 0.49
C GLU A 251 10.65 17.26 1.14
N CYS A 252 9.38 17.11 1.54
CA CYS A 252 8.62 18.14 2.24
C CYS A 252 9.30 18.55 3.57
N ALA A 253 9.76 17.59 4.35
CA ALA A 253 10.44 17.86 5.61
C ALA A 253 11.75 18.66 5.40
N ARG A 254 12.56 18.27 4.42
CA ARG A 254 13.80 19.00 4.08
C ARG A 254 13.51 20.46 3.63
N GLU A 255 12.47 20.66 2.84
CA GLU A 255 12.03 22.00 2.40
C GLU A 255 11.56 22.88 3.57
N LEU A 256 10.96 22.26 4.59
CA LEU A 256 10.59 22.91 5.84
C LEU A 256 11.77 23.13 6.80
N GLY A 257 12.99 22.76 6.41
CA GLY A 257 14.18 22.86 7.26
C GLY A 257 14.24 21.81 8.38
N ILE A 258 13.44 20.75 8.29
CA ILE A 258 13.43 19.66 9.27
C ILE A 258 14.50 18.64 8.87
N PRO A 259 15.51 18.36 9.72
CA PRO A 259 16.50 17.33 9.45
C PRO A 259 15.87 15.95 9.32
N VAL A 260 16.25 15.19 8.29
CA VAL A 260 15.72 13.85 8.01
C VAL A 260 16.79 12.81 8.27
N VAL A 261 16.46 11.80 9.06
CA VAL A 261 17.35 10.70 9.45
C VAL A 261 16.71 9.36 9.09
N GLU A 262 17.43 8.54 8.36
CA GLU A 262 17.10 7.13 8.12
C GLU A 262 18.01 6.27 9.01
N THR A 263 17.42 5.48 9.90
CA THR A 263 18.16 4.66 10.86
C THR A 263 17.32 3.48 11.33
N ASP A 264 17.95 2.53 12.00
CA ASP A 264 17.22 1.51 12.71
C ASP A 264 16.44 2.14 13.87
N MET A 265 15.20 1.70 14.02
CA MET A 265 14.26 2.16 15.02
C MET A 265 13.65 0.97 15.76
N THR A 266 13.33 1.19 17.02
CA THR A 266 12.57 0.24 17.82
C THR A 266 11.22 0.84 18.25
N ARG A 267 10.35 0.03 18.84
CA ARG A 267 9.10 0.54 19.43
C ARG A 267 9.34 1.58 20.53
N TYR A 268 10.47 1.47 21.23
CA TYR A 268 10.86 2.43 22.25
C TYR A 268 11.00 3.85 21.67
N ASP A 269 11.55 3.98 20.46
CA ASP A 269 11.70 5.27 19.80
C ASP A 269 10.35 5.87 19.43
N ILE A 270 9.38 5.04 18.97
CA ILE A 270 8.04 5.47 18.63
C ILE A 270 7.26 5.89 19.89
N TRP A 271 7.34 5.12 20.98
CA TRP A 271 6.64 5.46 22.23
C TRP A 271 7.12 6.76 22.88
N ASN A 272 8.37 7.16 22.62
CA ASN A 272 8.99 8.38 23.17
C ASN A 272 9.05 9.52 22.13
N ALA A 273 8.42 9.36 20.97
CA ALA A 273 8.39 10.38 19.95
C ALA A 273 7.47 11.55 20.33
N ASP A 274 7.81 12.72 19.82
CA ASP A 274 6.97 13.93 19.97
C ASP A 274 5.74 13.84 19.07
N GLU A 275 5.92 13.28 17.84
CA GLU A 275 4.87 13.04 16.85
C GLU A 275 5.17 11.76 16.07
N ALA A 276 4.17 11.13 15.47
CA ALA A 276 4.34 10.07 14.50
C ALA A 276 3.29 10.13 13.39
N PHE A 277 3.64 9.61 12.22
CA PHE A 277 2.72 9.48 11.10
C PHE A 277 3.13 8.31 10.19
N ILE A 278 2.18 7.85 9.37
CA ILE A 278 2.42 6.88 8.29
C ILE A 278 2.25 7.54 6.93
N THR A 279 2.84 6.93 5.90
CA THR A 279 2.72 7.39 4.51
C THR A 279 2.45 6.24 3.57
N GLY A 280 1.50 6.45 2.66
CA GLY A 280 1.20 5.53 1.56
C GLY A 280 0.49 6.24 0.41
N SER A 281 0.53 5.66 -0.79
CA SER A 281 -0.12 6.30 -1.95
C SER A 281 -1.62 6.52 -1.72
N ALA A 282 -2.32 5.58 -1.08
CA ALA A 282 -3.73 5.73 -0.74
C ALA A 282 -3.94 6.60 0.52
N ALA A 283 -3.07 6.45 1.51
CA ALA A 283 -3.19 7.10 2.82
C ALA A 283 -2.75 8.57 2.83
N GLU A 284 -1.85 8.98 1.94
CA GLU A 284 -1.13 10.27 2.00
C GLU A 284 -0.18 10.32 3.22
N VAL A 285 -0.34 11.31 4.09
CA VAL A 285 0.34 11.45 5.38
C VAL A 285 -0.71 11.39 6.48
N VAL A 286 -0.75 10.30 7.24
CA VAL A 286 -1.76 10.08 8.29
C VAL A 286 -1.10 10.09 9.66
N PRO A 287 -1.51 10.98 10.59
CA PRO A 287 -0.97 11.02 11.94
C PRO A 287 -1.19 9.70 12.69
N VAL A 288 -0.19 9.28 13.46
CA VAL A 288 -0.29 8.15 14.40
C VAL A 288 -0.25 8.70 15.83
N VAL A 289 -1.28 8.43 16.61
CA VAL A 289 -1.48 9.04 17.93
C VAL A 289 -1.28 8.06 19.09
N GLU A 290 -1.22 6.77 18.78
CA GLU A 290 -1.06 5.70 19.78
C GLU A 290 -0.39 4.48 19.15
N LEU A 291 0.51 3.83 19.88
CA LEU A 291 1.08 2.54 19.54
C LEU A 291 1.01 1.60 20.77
N ASP A 292 0.45 0.41 20.61
CA ASP A 292 0.31 -0.63 21.65
C ASP A 292 -0.33 -0.09 22.95
N GLY A 293 -1.39 0.72 22.83
CA GLY A 293 -2.09 1.35 23.95
C GLY A 293 -1.33 2.52 24.60
N ARG A 294 -0.17 2.93 24.05
CA ARG A 294 0.62 4.06 24.56
C ARG A 294 0.45 5.26 23.65
N LYS A 295 0.05 6.37 24.25
CA LYS A 295 -0.13 7.65 23.57
C LYS A 295 1.23 8.17 23.08
N ILE A 296 1.29 8.66 21.83
CA ILE A 296 2.45 9.32 21.24
C ILE A 296 2.27 10.84 21.39
N GLY A 297 3.25 11.52 21.95
CA GLY A 297 3.22 12.97 22.17
C GLY A 297 1.93 13.42 22.86
N SER A 298 1.20 14.33 22.26
CA SER A 298 -0.08 14.85 22.77
C SER A 298 -1.25 13.88 22.59
N GLY A 299 -1.10 12.83 21.78
CA GLY A 299 -2.18 11.93 21.34
C GLY A 299 -3.10 12.57 20.29
N LYS A 300 -2.58 13.53 19.53
CA LYS A 300 -3.23 14.19 18.39
C LYS A 300 -2.21 14.44 17.29
N CYS A 301 -2.66 14.85 16.11
CA CYS A 301 -1.75 15.33 15.07
C CYS A 301 -0.84 16.44 15.63
N GLY A 302 0.45 16.25 15.43
CA GLY A 302 1.42 17.23 15.87
C GLY A 302 1.70 18.31 14.81
N PRO A 303 2.23 19.46 15.22
CA PRO A 303 2.37 20.64 14.36
C PRO A 303 3.36 20.46 13.19
N LEU A 304 4.38 19.62 13.32
CA LEU A 304 5.32 19.35 12.22
C LEU A 304 4.72 18.34 11.22
N THR A 305 3.99 17.35 11.70
CA THR A 305 3.21 16.44 10.86
C THR A 305 2.18 17.19 10.03
N GLU A 306 1.46 18.12 10.63
CA GLU A 306 0.49 18.99 9.95
C GLU A 306 1.14 19.80 8.82
N LYS A 307 2.27 20.48 9.10
CA LYS A 307 3.02 21.24 8.10
C LYS A 307 3.51 20.37 6.93
N ILE A 308 4.00 19.17 7.23
CA ILE A 308 4.42 18.20 6.19
C ILE A 308 3.22 17.81 5.32
N LEU A 309 2.06 17.48 5.93
CA LEU A 309 0.83 17.14 5.21
C LEU A 309 0.33 18.30 4.33
N GLU A 310 0.32 19.51 4.85
CA GLU A 310 -0.08 20.70 4.08
C GLU A 310 0.81 20.93 2.86
N LEU A 311 2.13 20.84 3.03
CA LEU A 311 3.08 21.00 1.93
C LEU A 311 2.97 19.87 0.93
N PHE A 312 2.83 18.62 1.39
CA PHE A 312 2.58 17.45 0.55
C PHE A 312 1.35 17.66 -0.33
N ARG A 313 0.22 18.09 0.25
CA ARG A 313 -1.03 18.34 -0.49
C ARG A 313 -0.94 19.47 -1.53
N LYS A 314 -0.03 20.42 -1.34
CA LYS A 314 0.27 21.43 -2.38
C LYS A 314 1.06 20.82 -3.54
N LYS A 315 2.03 19.94 -3.24
CA LYS A 315 2.93 19.36 -4.24
C LYS A 315 2.26 18.31 -5.11
N VAL A 316 1.37 17.47 -4.57
CA VAL A 316 0.77 16.34 -5.31
C VAL A 316 -0.02 16.73 -6.56
N ARG A 317 -0.39 18.00 -6.71
CA ARG A 317 -1.08 18.53 -7.88
C ARG A 317 -0.15 19.06 -8.96
N LEU A 318 1.14 19.18 -8.66
CA LEU A 318 2.12 19.83 -9.52
C LEU A 318 3.26 18.89 -9.93
N ASP A 319 3.50 17.84 -9.15
CA ASP A 319 4.65 16.95 -9.30
C ASP A 319 4.20 15.59 -9.88
N GLY A 320 3.90 15.56 -11.16
CA GLY A 320 3.46 14.37 -11.86
C GLY A 320 3.10 14.60 -13.32
N THR A 321 2.45 13.62 -13.92
CA THR A 321 2.03 13.62 -15.33
C THR A 321 0.59 14.10 -15.45
N MET A 322 0.35 15.12 -16.25
CA MET A 322 -1.00 15.66 -16.48
C MET A 322 -1.78 14.76 -17.44
N ILE A 323 -3.04 14.53 -17.10
CA ILE A 323 -4.04 13.89 -17.98
C ILE A 323 -4.59 15.01 -18.87
N ALA A 324 -4.11 15.06 -20.11
CA ALA A 324 -4.55 16.06 -21.11
C ALA A 324 -5.95 15.73 -21.67
#